data_e0340094cd3ba94947853a1f5363fb82
#
_entry.id   e0340094cd3ba94947853a1f5363fb82
#
_cell.length_a   1.000
_cell.length_b   1.000
_cell.length_c   1.000
_cell.angle_alpha   90.00
_cell.angle_beta   90.00
_cell.angle_gamma   90.00
#
_symmetry.space_group_name_H-M   'P 1'
#
loop_
_entity.id
_entity.type
_entity.pdbx_description
1 polymer ?
#
loop_
_entity_poly.entity_id
_entity_poly.type
_entity_poly.pdbx_seq_one_letter_code
_entity_poly.pdbx_strand_id
1 'polypeptide(L)'
;DTLRELKREYGGDVKSMLFFHIPLPEYENISHLNGDGTYSFNDGAEVLYGEQHESVGCSPYNSGFFKVIKENGGEAVFCGHDHDNDFAAVYDGVYLVYNQCGGFVTYNSNDPNLKLDKKDWRRGANLITLKSDGTFSLEQRFNKDFL
;
A
#
# COMPACT_ATOMS: atom_id res chain seq x y z
N ASP A 1 -20.45 -7.27 2.64
CA ASP A 1 -21.83 -6.76 2.46
C ASP A 1 -21.86 -5.26 2.22
N THR A 2 -21.13 -4.43 2.98
CA THR A 2 -21.15 -2.96 2.86
C THR A 2 -20.83 -2.44 1.45
N LEU A 3 -19.81 -2.95 0.77
CA LEU A 3 -19.49 -2.52 -0.60
C LEU A 3 -20.63 -2.84 -1.58
N ARG A 4 -21.26 -4.00 -1.45
CA ARG A 4 -22.41 -4.39 -2.28
C ARG A 4 -23.63 -3.53 -1.98
N GLU A 5 -23.84 -3.16 -0.73
CA GLU A 5 -24.91 -2.27 -0.30
C GLU A 5 -24.73 -0.86 -0.84
N LEU A 6 -23.52 -0.30 -0.74
CA LEU A 6 -23.18 1.01 -1.31
C LEU A 6 -23.40 1.02 -2.82
N LYS A 7 -22.92 0.01 -3.53
CA LYS A 7 -23.11 -0.11 -4.98
C LYS A 7 -24.60 -0.20 -5.36
N ARG A 8 -25.41 -0.87 -4.56
CA ARG A 8 -26.86 -0.97 -4.78
C ARG A 8 -27.58 0.33 -4.49
N GLU A 9 -27.17 1.06 -3.44
CA GLU A 9 -27.82 2.29 -2.99
C GLU A 9 -27.50 3.49 -3.89
N TYR A 10 -26.22 3.62 -4.28
CA TYR A 10 -25.71 4.80 -5.01
C TYR A 10 -25.43 4.54 -6.51
N GLY A 11 -25.63 3.32 -6.99
CA GLY A 11 -25.39 2.93 -8.36
C GLY A 11 -24.00 2.37 -8.63
N GLY A 12 -23.82 1.88 -9.86
CA GLY A 12 -22.60 1.17 -10.27
C GLY A 12 -21.32 2.01 -10.37
N ASP A 13 -21.46 3.34 -10.37
CA ASP A 13 -20.34 4.27 -10.52
C ASP A 13 -19.71 4.72 -9.19
N VAL A 14 -20.25 4.23 -8.05
CA VAL A 14 -19.63 4.51 -6.75
C VAL A 14 -18.30 3.81 -6.64
N LYS A 15 -17.27 4.62 -6.47
CA LYS A 15 -15.90 4.20 -6.22
C LYS A 15 -15.64 4.19 -4.72
N SER A 16 -14.86 3.25 -4.25
CA SER A 16 -14.52 3.14 -2.84
C SER A 16 -13.02 3.01 -2.61
N MET A 17 -12.55 3.57 -1.50
CA MET A 17 -11.21 3.40 -0.97
C MET A 17 -11.30 2.68 0.36
N LEU A 18 -10.48 1.68 0.56
CA LEU A 18 -10.48 0.86 1.76
C LEU A 18 -9.21 1.11 2.57
N PHE A 19 -9.38 1.27 3.88
CA PHE A 19 -8.29 1.51 4.80
C PHE A 19 -8.32 0.45 5.89
N PHE A 20 -7.25 -0.33 6.01
CA PHE A 20 -7.10 -1.32 7.06
C PHE A 20 -5.61 -1.55 7.38
N HIS A 21 -5.32 -2.21 8.51
CA HIS A 21 -3.96 -2.30 9.00
C HIS A 21 -3.15 -3.38 8.28
N ILE A 22 -3.68 -4.60 8.19
CA ILE A 22 -2.96 -5.76 7.66
C ILE A 22 -3.09 -5.81 6.14
N PRO A 23 -1.98 -5.92 5.37
CA PRO A 23 -2.04 -5.99 3.92
C PRO A 23 -2.78 -7.24 3.42
N LEU A 24 -3.29 -7.17 2.20
CA LEU A 24 -3.84 -8.32 1.50
C LEU A 24 -2.72 -9.20 0.92
N PRO A 25 -2.94 -10.51 0.74
CA PRO A 25 -1.95 -11.39 0.11
C PRO A 25 -1.53 -10.93 -1.30
N GLU A 26 -2.37 -10.18 -1.99
CA GLU A 26 -2.09 -9.66 -3.33
C GLU A 26 -0.90 -8.69 -3.39
N TYR A 27 -0.53 -8.06 -2.25
CA TYR A 27 0.69 -7.25 -2.18
C TYR A 27 1.96 -8.07 -2.43
N GLU A 28 1.98 -9.38 -2.12
CA GLU A 28 3.11 -10.27 -2.42
C GLU A 28 3.35 -10.46 -3.93
N ASN A 29 2.36 -10.16 -4.77
CA ASN A 29 2.49 -10.29 -6.22
C ASN A 29 3.22 -9.13 -6.89
N ILE A 30 3.52 -8.06 -6.13
CA ILE A 30 4.14 -6.84 -6.67
C ILE A 30 5.67 -6.97 -6.77
N SER A 31 6.27 -7.75 -5.89
CA SER A 31 7.71 -7.86 -5.75
C SER A 31 8.18 -9.28 -5.47
N HIS A 32 9.48 -9.47 -5.46
CA HIS A 32 10.13 -10.73 -5.07
C HIS A 32 11.38 -10.46 -4.24
N LEU A 33 11.75 -11.44 -3.42
CA LEU A 33 12.99 -11.46 -2.64
C LEU A 33 14.15 -11.90 -3.53
N ASN A 34 15.21 -11.10 -3.58
CA ASN A 34 16.45 -11.40 -4.27
C ASN A 34 17.34 -12.37 -3.47
N GLY A 35 18.30 -12.98 -4.12
CA GLY A 35 19.25 -13.88 -3.47
C GLY A 35 20.21 -13.20 -2.47
N ASP A 36 20.32 -11.89 -2.50
CA ASP A 36 21.11 -11.08 -1.55
C ASP A 36 20.29 -10.57 -0.35
N GLY A 37 19.00 -10.90 -0.29
CA GLY A 37 18.10 -10.51 0.78
C GLY A 37 17.43 -9.15 0.57
N THR A 38 17.61 -8.51 -0.58
CA THR A 38 16.86 -7.30 -0.95
C THR A 38 15.57 -7.64 -1.68
N TYR A 39 14.68 -6.65 -1.89
CA TYR A 39 13.46 -6.81 -2.68
C TYR A 39 13.57 -6.03 -3.99
N SER A 40 13.01 -6.61 -5.06
CA SER A 40 12.82 -5.94 -6.35
C SER A 40 11.36 -6.07 -6.79
N PHE A 41 10.85 -5.02 -7.42
CA PHE A 41 9.55 -5.11 -8.05
C PHE A 41 9.59 -6.04 -9.27
N ASN A 42 8.51 -6.77 -9.48
CA ASN A 42 8.40 -7.73 -10.58
C ASN A 42 8.37 -7.01 -11.93
N ASP A 43 8.92 -7.64 -12.97
CA ASP A 43 8.82 -7.14 -14.33
C ASP A 43 7.36 -6.95 -14.73
N GLY A 44 7.03 -5.76 -15.21
CA GLY A 44 5.66 -5.40 -15.59
C GLY A 44 4.75 -4.99 -14.43
N ALA A 45 5.24 -4.93 -13.18
CA ALA A 45 4.51 -4.32 -12.08
C ALA A 45 4.37 -2.80 -12.33
N GLU A 46 3.14 -2.30 -12.28
CA GLU A 46 2.85 -0.87 -12.41
C GLU A 46 3.08 -0.18 -11.05
N VAL A 47 4.34 0.10 -10.75
CA VAL A 47 4.75 0.78 -9.51
C VAL A 47 4.73 2.28 -9.70
N LEU A 48 4.02 2.99 -8.82
CA LEU A 48 3.88 4.44 -8.88
C LEU A 48 5.02 5.14 -8.13
N TYR A 49 5.38 4.62 -6.96
CA TYR A 49 6.46 5.13 -6.11
C TYR A 49 6.79 4.15 -4.99
N GLY A 50 7.86 4.44 -4.27
CA GLY A 50 8.22 3.80 -3.02
C GLY A 50 9.14 2.61 -3.15
N GLU A 51 9.36 1.92 -2.04
CA GLU A 51 10.32 0.82 -1.91
C GLU A 51 9.75 -0.29 -1.02
N GLN A 52 10.27 -1.51 -1.18
CA GLN A 52 10.01 -2.62 -0.29
C GLN A 52 11.32 -3.10 0.33
N HIS A 53 11.32 -3.25 1.65
CA HIS A 53 12.52 -3.66 2.41
C HIS A 53 12.27 -4.84 3.34
N GLU A 54 11.01 -5.24 3.51
CA GLU A 54 10.65 -6.41 4.29
C GLU A 54 9.53 -7.21 3.61
N SER A 55 9.33 -8.45 4.06
CA SER A 55 8.25 -9.31 3.54
C SER A 55 6.89 -8.71 3.85
N VAL A 56 5.92 -9.00 2.99
CA VAL A 56 4.53 -8.61 3.22
C VAL A 56 3.96 -9.38 4.41
N GLY A 57 3.59 -8.67 5.47
CA GLY A 57 3.02 -9.24 6.71
C GLY A 57 1.53 -9.58 6.57
N CYS A 58 1.14 -10.27 5.50
CA CYS A 58 -0.24 -10.65 5.25
C CYS A 58 -0.61 -11.99 5.89
N SER A 59 -1.92 -12.28 5.90
CA SER A 59 -2.41 -13.61 6.28
C SER A 59 -1.94 -14.67 5.27
N PRO A 60 -1.49 -15.85 5.73
CA PRO A 60 -1.20 -16.98 4.84
C PRO A 60 -2.46 -17.55 4.17
N TYR A 61 -3.64 -17.16 4.65
CA TYR A 61 -4.92 -17.54 4.07
C TYR A 61 -5.50 -16.39 3.24
N ASN A 62 -5.64 -16.61 1.94
CA ASN A 62 -6.33 -15.66 1.07
C ASN A 62 -7.84 -15.90 1.11
N SER A 63 -8.59 -14.97 1.68
CA SER A 63 -10.06 -15.03 1.79
C SER A 63 -10.78 -14.69 0.49
N GLY A 64 -10.06 -14.27 -0.57
CA GLY A 64 -10.64 -13.75 -1.80
C GLY A 64 -11.22 -12.34 -1.66
N PHE A 65 -10.83 -11.60 -0.61
CA PHE A 65 -11.38 -10.26 -0.35
C PHE A 65 -11.01 -9.25 -1.44
N PHE A 66 -9.81 -9.37 -2.01
CA PHE A 66 -9.38 -8.53 -3.14
C PHE A 66 -10.36 -8.62 -4.33
N LYS A 67 -10.80 -9.83 -4.68
CA LYS A 67 -11.80 -10.03 -5.73
C LYS A 67 -13.11 -9.31 -5.42
N VAL A 68 -13.57 -9.38 -4.17
CA VAL A 68 -14.79 -8.68 -3.73
C VAL A 68 -14.63 -7.17 -3.86
N ILE A 69 -13.47 -6.62 -3.46
CA ILE A 69 -13.14 -5.20 -3.61
C ILE A 69 -13.26 -4.78 -5.08
N LYS A 70 -12.53 -5.46 -5.96
CA LYS A 70 -12.49 -5.17 -7.39
C LYS A 70 -13.89 -5.23 -8.04
N GLU A 71 -14.67 -6.28 -7.77
CA GLU A 71 -16.00 -6.49 -8.35
C GLU A 71 -17.05 -5.48 -7.86
N ASN A 72 -16.78 -4.78 -6.76
CA ASN A 72 -17.73 -3.84 -6.13
C ASN A 72 -17.26 -2.38 -6.11
N GLY A 73 -16.40 -1.98 -7.05
CA GLY A 73 -16.00 -0.58 -7.23
C GLY A 73 -14.91 -0.10 -6.28
N GLY A 74 -14.14 -1.04 -5.69
CA GLY A 74 -12.93 -0.68 -4.94
C GLY A 74 -11.84 -0.20 -5.87
N GLU A 75 -11.41 1.04 -5.71
CA GLU A 75 -10.33 1.65 -6.51
C GLU A 75 -8.97 1.53 -5.86
N ALA A 76 -8.93 1.63 -4.53
CA ALA A 76 -7.68 1.63 -3.80
C ALA A 76 -7.81 0.92 -2.44
N VAL A 77 -6.73 0.28 -2.04
CA VAL A 77 -6.53 -0.32 -0.72
C VAL A 77 -5.31 0.30 -0.09
N PHE A 78 -5.46 0.81 1.12
CA PHE A 78 -4.41 1.41 1.92
C PHE A 78 -4.16 0.55 3.14
N CYS A 79 -2.93 0.14 3.36
CA CYS A 79 -2.52 -0.62 4.53
C CYS A 79 -1.29 -0.02 5.21
N GLY A 80 -0.94 -0.55 6.36
CA GLY A 80 0.28 -0.28 7.10
C GLY A 80 0.93 -1.59 7.52
N HIS A 81 1.16 -1.80 8.80
CA HIS A 81 1.71 -3.00 9.41
C HIS A 81 3.22 -3.14 9.24
N ASP A 82 3.70 -3.25 8.03
CA ASP A 82 5.11 -3.42 7.71
C ASP A 82 5.77 -2.04 7.64
N HIS A 83 6.73 -1.78 8.55
CA HIS A 83 7.22 -0.43 8.79
C HIS A 83 8.29 0.02 7.80
N ASP A 84 8.88 -0.94 7.09
CA ASP A 84 9.94 -0.69 6.12
C ASP A 84 9.45 -0.82 4.66
N ASN A 85 8.15 -0.99 4.46
CA ASN A 85 7.48 -0.95 3.16
C ASN A 85 6.70 0.36 3.01
N ASP A 86 6.82 1.01 1.84
CA ASP A 86 6.13 2.28 1.60
C ASP A 86 5.79 2.52 0.11
N PHE A 87 5.51 1.48 -0.62
CA PHE A 87 5.24 1.56 -2.06
C PHE A 87 3.74 1.72 -2.39
N ALA A 88 3.48 2.25 -3.57
CA ALA A 88 2.18 2.18 -4.21
C ALA A 88 2.31 1.56 -5.60
N ALA A 89 1.44 0.63 -5.91
CA ALA A 89 1.39 -0.06 -7.20
C ALA A 89 -0.06 -0.30 -7.65
N VAL A 90 -0.26 -0.51 -8.93
CA VAL A 90 -1.53 -0.96 -9.46
C VAL A 90 -1.45 -2.46 -9.73
N TYR A 91 -2.35 -3.21 -9.13
CA TYR A 91 -2.49 -4.64 -9.34
C TYR A 91 -3.91 -4.96 -9.80
N ASP A 92 -4.02 -5.54 -10.99
CA ASP A 92 -5.29 -5.91 -11.59
C ASP A 92 -6.36 -4.79 -11.56
N GLY A 93 -5.90 -3.54 -11.78
CA GLY A 93 -6.74 -2.34 -11.84
C GLY A 93 -7.10 -1.71 -10.48
N VAL A 94 -6.56 -2.21 -9.37
CA VAL A 94 -6.76 -1.65 -8.02
C VAL A 94 -5.44 -1.13 -7.49
N TYR A 95 -5.43 0.08 -6.91
CA TYR A 95 -4.26 0.63 -6.25
C TYR A 95 -4.01 -0.10 -4.93
N LEU A 96 -2.83 -0.69 -4.77
CA LEU A 96 -2.32 -1.26 -3.53
C LEU A 96 -1.27 -0.32 -2.96
N VAL A 97 -1.56 0.26 -1.79
CA VAL A 97 -0.75 1.32 -1.20
C VAL A 97 -0.32 0.95 0.21
N TYR A 98 0.99 0.80 0.41
CA TYR A 98 1.58 0.81 1.75
C TYR A 98 1.75 2.25 2.21
N ASN A 99 1.23 2.55 3.41
CA ASN A 99 1.50 3.82 4.06
C ASN A 99 2.83 3.74 4.82
N GLN A 100 3.60 4.81 4.73
CA GLN A 100 4.82 4.93 5.51
C GLN A 100 4.54 4.80 7.00
N CYS A 101 5.49 4.23 7.73
CA CYS A 101 5.50 4.33 9.17
C CYS A 101 5.78 5.77 9.60
N GLY A 102 4.87 6.39 10.34
CA GLY A 102 5.05 7.76 10.84
C GLY A 102 5.77 7.86 12.19
N GLY A 103 5.83 6.76 12.94
CA GLY A 103 6.38 6.73 14.31
C GLY A 103 7.85 6.35 14.38
N PHE A 104 8.47 6.63 15.54
CA PHE A 104 9.89 6.36 15.81
C PHE A 104 10.11 5.34 16.93
N VAL A 105 9.06 4.72 17.45
CA VAL A 105 9.10 3.94 18.72
C VAL A 105 9.18 2.44 18.48
N THR A 106 8.77 1.93 17.34
CA THR A 106 8.83 0.50 17.00
C THR A 106 10.01 0.21 16.07
N TYR A 107 10.15 -1.06 15.62
CA TYR A 107 11.14 -1.40 14.61
C TYR A 107 10.93 -0.56 13.35
N ASN A 108 11.99 -0.30 12.65
CA ASN A 108 11.98 0.59 11.48
C ASN A 108 13.33 0.51 10.78
N SER A 109 13.48 1.29 9.72
CA SER A 109 14.73 1.46 8.97
C SER A 109 15.97 1.85 9.79
N ASN A 110 15.82 2.10 11.10
CA ASN A 110 16.94 2.28 12.04
C ASN A 110 17.47 0.95 12.60
N ASP A 111 16.84 -0.19 12.33
CA ASP A 111 17.37 -1.48 12.73
C ASP A 111 18.77 -1.66 12.11
N PRO A 112 19.82 -1.86 12.93
CA PRO A 112 21.18 -2.04 12.44
C PRO A 112 21.36 -3.30 11.60
N ASN A 113 20.40 -4.23 11.61
CA ASN A 113 20.40 -5.43 10.79
C ASN A 113 19.83 -5.15 9.39
N LEU A 114 19.06 -4.08 9.23
CA LEU A 114 18.62 -3.61 7.93
C LEU A 114 19.75 -2.78 7.30
N LYS A 115 20.24 -3.20 6.14
CA LYS A 115 21.31 -2.52 5.39
C LYS A 115 20.79 -1.27 4.68
N LEU A 116 20.07 -0.40 5.41
CA LEU A 116 19.54 0.84 4.87
C LEU A 116 20.46 2.00 5.22
N ASP A 117 21.01 2.65 4.21
CA ASP A 117 21.94 3.77 4.36
C ASP A 117 21.27 5.07 4.85
N LYS A 118 19.95 5.13 4.86
CA LYS A 118 19.18 6.35 5.13
C LYS A 118 18.09 6.11 6.17
N LYS A 119 18.51 6.07 7.41
CA LYS A 119 17.64 5.94 8.57
C LYS A 119 16.64 7.11 8.62
N ASP A 120 15.42 6.82 9.01
CA ASP A 120 14.33 7.78 9.29
C ASP A 120 13.85 8.65 8.12
N TRP A 121 14.54 8.70 7.01
CA TRP A 121 14.16 9.59 5.90
C TRP A 121 12.86 9.17 5.20
N ARG A 122 12.45 7.90 5.33
CA ARG A 122 11.20 7.38 4.77
C ARG A 122 10.00 7.45 5.72
N ARG A 123 10.16 8.06 6.89
CA ARG A 123 9.05 8.32 7.81
C ARG A 123 8.10 9.37 7.26
N GLY A 124 6.81 9.10 7.31
CA GLY A 124 5.85 10.03 6.75
C GLY A 124 4.43 9.49 6.65
N ALA A 125 3.75 9.94 5.62
CA ALA A 125 2.38 9.55 5.28
C ALA A 125 2.13 9.69 3.78
N ASN A 126 1.04 9.11 3.31
CA ASN A 126 0.52 9.37 1.98
C ASN A 126 -0.56 10.46 2.03
N LEU A 127 -0.41 11.46 1.19
CA LEU A 127 -1.45 12.45 0.92
C LEU A 127 -2.33 11.96 -0.22
N ILE A 128 -3.63 11.85 0.05
CA ILE A 128 -4.65 11.49 -0.93
C ILE A 128 -5.44 12.76 -1.27
N THR A 129 -5.41 13.18 -2.52
CA THR A 129 -6.20 14.31 -2.98
C THR A 129 -7.35 13.82 -3.85
N LEU A 130 -8.58 13.99 -3.37
CA LEU A 130 -9.79 13.70 -4.14
C LEU A 130 -10.13 14.89 -5.03
N LYS A 131 -10.46 14.63 -6.29
CA LYS A 131 -10.79 15.64 -7.28
C LYS A 131 -12.28 15.63 -7.58
N SER A 132 -12.79 16.76 -8.04
CA SER A 132 -14.21 16.93 -8.37
C SER A 132 -14.70 16.09 -9.55
N ASP A 133 -13.79 15.58 -10.36
CA ASP A 133 -14.09 14.66 -11.47
C ASP A 133 -14.18 13.17 -11.04
N GLY A 134 -14.08 12.91 -9.73
CA GLY A 134 -14.10 11.56 -9.17
C GLY A 134 -12.78 10.81 -9.27
N THR A 135 -11.71 11.44 -9.74
CA THR A 135 -10.36 10.87 -9.70
C THR A 135 -9.63 11.25 -8.42
N PHE A 136 -8.48 10.63 -8.17
CA PHE A 136 -7.61 10.99 -7.05
C PHE A 136 -6.15 10.99 -7.46
N SER A 137 -5.31 11.60 -6.64
CA SER A 137 -3.86 11.49 -6.74
C SER A 137 -3.26 11.10 -5.39
N LEU A 138 -2.12 10.40 -5.47
CA LEU A 138 -1.35 9.95 -4.33
C LEU A 138 0.00 10.66 -4.33
N GLU A 139 0.46 11.07 -3.16
CA GLU A 139 1.76 11.69 -2.98
C GLU A 139 2.37 11.25 -1.65
N GLN A 140 3.62 10.79 -1.68
CA GLN A 140 4.37 10.54 -0.45
C GLN A 140 4.81 11.87 0.16
N ARG A 141 4.61 11.99 1.48
CA ARG A 141 5.07 13.12 2.30
C ARG A 141 5.97 12.60 3.41
N PHE A 142 7.20 13.02 3.41
CA PHE A 142 8.19 12.58 4.39
C PHE A 142 8.29 13.59 5.55
N ASN A 143 8.44 13.08 6.78
CA ASN A 143 8.58 13.94 7.95
C ASN A 143 9.73 14.94 7.82
N LYS A 144 10.82 14.56 7.15
CA LYS A 144 11.97 15.43 6.87
C LYS A 144 11.61 16.69 6.07
N ASP A 145 10.51 16.66 5.31
CA ASP A 145 10.08 17.79 4.48
C ASP A 145 9.35 18.86 5.31
N PHE A 146 9.06 18.58 6.58
CA PHE A 146 8.37 19.46 7.52
C PHE A 146 9.22 19.89 8.72
N LEU A 147 10.46 19.40 8.81
CA LEU A 147 11.43 19.73 9.86
C LEU A 147 12.51 20.67 9.32
#